data_125292cb78af75125c5cdc1553638c48
#
_entry.id   125292cb78af75125c5cdc1553638c48
#
_cell.length_a   1.000
_cell.length_b   1.000
_cell.length_c   1.000
_cell.angle_alpha   90.00
_cell.angle_beta   90.00
_cell.angle_gamma   90.00
#
_symmetry.space_group_name_H-M   'P 1'
#
loop_
_entity.id
_entity.type
_entity.pdbx_description
1 polymer ?
#
loop_
_entity_poly.entity_id
_entity_poly.type
_entity_poly.pdbx_seq_one_letter_code
_entity_poly.pdbx_strand_id
1 'polypeptide(L)'
;GRSNAGKSSAINALAGRRRLAFVSKTPGRTQLINLFRLGEAYLVDLPGYGYAKVPGTMRTHWDQLLPRYLGERSSVTGLVLIMDARHPMTELDITMIDWFSPSARPVHVLLSKADKLTRSEARTTQRDVEQQLQQRAPGGSVQLFSSATRDGVDQAQRVICGWLGVPEPPPVRAAFKPGKDRPHWVDRKK
;
A
#
# COMPACT_ATOMS: atom_id res chain seq x y z
N GLY A 1 -0.95 5.69 -0.96
CA GLY A 1 -1.61 6.12 0.28
C GLY A 1 -1.19 7.52 0.69
N ARG A 2 -2.05 8.19 1.46
CA ARG A 2 -1.80 9.53 2.01
C ARG A 2 -0.50 9.58 2.83
N SER A 3 0.13 10.75 2.91
CA SER A 3 1.29 10.96 3.78
C SER A 3 0.95 10.55 5.22
N ASN A 4 1.83 9.81 5.89
CA ASN A 4 1.65 9.26 7.23
C ASN A 4 0.53 8.19 7.40
N ALA A 5 -0.08 7.72 6.34
CA ALA A 5 -1.00 6.57 6.40
C ALA A 5 -0.29 5.24 6.77
N GLY A 6 1.03 5.22 6.87
CA GLY A 6 1.79 4.02 7.22
C GLY A 6 2.34 3.25 6.03
N LYS A 7 2.41 3.85 4.84
CA LYS A 7 2.86 3.22 3.59
C LYS A 7 4.23 2.53 3.72
N SER A 8 5.27 3.26 4.12
CA SER A 8 6.63 2.69 4.29
C SER A 8 6.68 1.57 5.34
N SER A 9 5.88 1.70 6.41
CA SER A 9 5.76 0.65 7.44
C SER A 9 5.09 -0.61 6.87
N ALA A 10 4.05 -0.43 6.04
CA ALA A 10 3.38 -1.53 5.37
C ALA A 10 4.32 -2.24 4.39
N ILE A 11 5.07 -1.49 3.56
CA ILE A 11 6.08 -2.05 2.65
C ILE A 11 7.12 -2.88 3.43
N ASN A 12 7.65 -2.36 4.53
CA ASN A 12 8.61 -3.07 5.37
C ASN A 12 8.01 -4.35 5.98
N ALA A 13 6.75 -4.28 6.43
CA ALA A 13 6.05 -5.44 7.00
C ALA A 13 5.79 -6.52 5.95
N LEU A 14 5.31 -6.13 4.76
CA LEU A 14 5.07 -7.03 3.62
C LEU A 14 6.37 -7.68 3.13
N ALA A 15 7.45 -6.91 3.08
CA ALA A 15 8.77 -7.41 2.68
C ALA A 15 9.50 -8.23 3.74
N GLY A 16 8.98 -8.32 4.97
CA GLY A 16 9.68 -8.96 6.09
C GLY A 16 10.99 -8.26 6.49
N ARG A 17 11.18 -7.00 6.08
CA ARG A 17 12.42 -6.22 6.31
C ARG A 17 12.16 -4.96 7.11
N ARG A 18 13.02 -4.64 8.08
CA ARG A 18 12.85 -3.45 8.94
C ARG A 18 13.11 -2.11 8.26
N ARG A 19 13.92 -2.07 7.20
CA ARG A 19 14.41 -0.83 6.56
C ARG A 19 14.51 -0.92 5.03
N LEU A 20 13.59 -1.62 4.40
CA LEU A 20 13.52 -1.64 2.93
C LEU A 20 13.04 -0.28 2.42
N ALA A 21 11.89 0.20 2.94
CA ALA A 21 11.41 1.55 2.75
C ALA A 21 11.76 2.40 3.98
N PHE A 22 12.15 3.65 3.74
CA PHE A 22 12.52 4.55 4.82
C PHE A 22 11.26 5.06 5.53
N VAL A 23 11.11 4.72 6.82
CA VAL A 23 10.01 5.20 7.67
C VAL A 23 10.39 6.52 8.30
N SER A 24 9.60 7.56 8.10
CA SER A 24 9.79 8.87 8.71
C SER A 24 8.48 9.39 9.31
N LYS A 25 8.58 10.09 10.43
CA LYS A 25 7.47 10.87 11.00
C LYS A 25 7.26 12.19 10.24
N THR A 26 8.29 12.65 9.52
CA THR A 26 8.20 13.87 8.70
C THR A 26 7.48 13.55 7.40
N PRO A 27 6.35 14.20 7.11
CA PRO A 27 5.59 14.00 5.88
C PRO A 27 6.39 14.42 4.63
N GLY A 28 6.09 13.80 3.47
CA GLY A 28 6.66 14.20 2.16
C GLY A 28 8.11 13.77 1.90
N ARG A 29 8.65 12.82 2.68
CA ARG A 29 10.04 12.38 2.52
C ARG A 29 10.26 11.45 1.31
N THR A 30 9.26 10.73 0.87
CA THR A 30 9.32 9.92 -0.35
C THR A 30 8.95 10.82 -1.52
N GLN A 31 9.95 11.38 -2.18
CA GLN A 31 9.78 12.27 -3.35
C GLN A 31 10.00 11.53 -4.67
N LEU A 32 10.54 10.32 -4.63
CA LEU A 32 10.86 9.49 -5.80
C LEU A 32 9.98 8.25 -5.83
N ILE A 33 9.76 7.72 -7.03
CA ILE A 33 9.21 6.38 -7.22
C ILE A 33 10.30 5.37 -6.86
N ASN A 34 10.03 4.50 -5.89
CA ASN A 34 10.96 3.42 -5.53
C ASN A 34 10.43 2.09 -6.07
N LEU A 35 11.31 1.30 -6.65
CA LEU A 35 11.01 -0.01 -7.20
C LEU A 35 11.63 -1.08 -6.30
N PHE A 36 10.81 -1.98 -5.76
CA PHE A 36 11.27 -3.12 -4.99
C PHE A 36 11.01 -4.39 -5.80
N ARG A 37 12.05 -5.12 -6.12
CA ARG A 37 11.94 -6.36 -6.91
C ARG A 37 11.30 -7.47 -6.07
N LEU A 38 10.34 -8.18 -6.69
CA LEU A 38 9.65 -9.35 -6.15
C LEU A 38 9.72 -10.47 -7.22
N GLY A 39 10.77 -11.29 -7.21
CA GLY A 39 11.01 -12.22 -8.31
C GLY A 39 11.16 -11.47 -9.65
N GLU A 40 10.31 -11.77 -10.63
CA GLU A 40 10.26 -11.08 -11.92
C GLU A 40 9.32 -9.86 -11.93
N ALA A 41 8.63 -9.60 -10.82
CA ALA A 41 7.72 -8.47 -10.68
C ALA A 41 8.32 -7.35 -9.79
N TYR A 42 7.58 -6.25 -9.66
CA TYR A 42 7.99 -5.10 -8.84
C TYR A 42 6.84 -4.59 -7.98
N LEU A 43 7.15 -4.33 -6.73
CA LEU A 43 6.34 -3.46 -5.88
C LEU A 43 6.81 -2.02 -6.08
N VAL A 44 5.91 -1.15 -6.54
CA VAL A 44 6.22 0.25 -6.83
C VAL A 44 5.73 1.13 -5.68
N ASP A 45 6.68 1.77 -4.97
CA ASP A 45 6.37 2.72 -3.91
C ASP A 45 6.24 4.12 -4.51
N LEU A 46 5.01 4.58 -4.63
CA LEU A 46 4.70 5.92 -5.10
C LEU A 46 4.79 6.94 -3.95
N PRO A 47 5.14 8.21 -4.23
CA PRO A 47 5.07 9.27 -3.24
C PRO A 47 3.71 9.32 -2.56
N GLY A 48 3.70 9.61 -1.25
CA GLY A 48 2.45 9.83 -0.52
C GLY A 48 1.77 11.12 -0.97
N TYR A 49 0.49 11.06 -1.31
CA TYR A 49 -0.28 12.25 -1.66
C TYR A 49 -0.71 13.08 -0.43
N GLY A 50 -1.14 14.31 -0.66
CA GLY A 50 -1.67 15.20 0.37
C GLY A 50 -0.62 15.85 1.26
N TYR A 51 0.61 15.99 0.79
CA TYR A 51 1.63 16.74 1.52
C TYR A 51 1.60 18.22 1.16
N ALA A 52 1.18 19.08 2.12
CA ALA A 52 0.98 20.52 1.91
C ALA A 52 2.27 21.33 1.70
N LYS A 53 3.45 20.77 2.04
CA LYS A 53 4.75 21.48 1.93
C LYS A 53 5.54 21.13 0.66
N VAL A 54 4.94 20.46 -0.30
CA VAL A 54 5.58 20.27 -1.62
C VAL A 54 5.37 21.58 -2.40
N PRO A 55 6.43 22.17 -3.00
CA PRO A 55 6.26 23.34 -3.85
C PRO A 55 5.17 23.11 -4.90
N GLY A 56 4.36 24.13 -5.19
CA GLY A 56 3.20 24.02 -6.07
C GLY A 56 3.51 23.36 -7.42
N THR A 57 4.66 23.67 -8.00
CA THR A 57 5.15 23.05 -9.26
C THR A 57 5.33 21.54 -9.17
N MET A 58 5.82 21.03 -8.05
CA MET A 58 6.02 19.59 -7.84
C MET A 58 4.69 18.86 -7.57
N ARG A 59 3.75 19.54 -6.91
CA ARG A 59 2.38 19.03 -6.69
C ARG A 59 1.65 18.88 -8.02
N THR A 60 1.66 19.91 -8.86
CA THR A 60 1.06 19.88 -10.19
C THR A 60 1.68 18.76 -11.06
N HIS A 61 2.98 18.55 -10.96
CA HIS A 61 3.65 17.47 -11.68
C HIS A 61 3.16 16.07 -11.24
N TRP A 62 2.98 15.84 -9.94
CA TRP A 62 2.46 14.56 -9.44
C TRP A 62 0.99 14.35 -9.76
N ASP A 63 0.18 15.42 -9.72
CA ASP A 63 -1.24 15.37 -10.08
C ASP A 63 -1.45 15.00 -11.56
N GLN A 64 -0.48 15.30 -12.42
CA GLN A 64 -0.49 14.89 -13.84
C GLN A 64 0.15 13.52 -14.07
N LEU A 65 1.25 13.22 -13.39
CA LEU A 65 2.04 11.99 -13.61
C LEU A 65 1.34 10.74 -13.08
N LEU A 66 0.72 10.82 -11.89
CA LEU A 66 0.13 9.65 -11.25
C LEU A 66 -1.06 9.07 -12.03
N PRO A 67 -2.05 9.86 -12.49
CA PRO A 67 -3.15 9.33 -13.29
C PRO A 67 -2.64 8.65 -14.57
N ARG A 68 -1.68 9.29 -15.24
CA ARG A 68 -1.07 8.74 -16.44
C ARG A 68 -0.29 7.44 -16.16
N TYR A 69 0.55 7.44 -15.12
CA TYR A 69 1.30 6.24 -14.71
C TYR A 69 0.37 5.07 -14.37
N LEU A 70 -0.68 5.33 -13.62
CA LEU A 70 -1.61 4.30 -13.16
C LEU A 70 -2.60 3.84 -14.25
N GLY A 71 -3.05 4.74 -15.11
CA GLY A 71 -4.04 4.44 -16.15
C GLY A 71 -3.45 3.81 -17.42
N GLU A 72 -2.36 4.38 -17.92
CA GLU A 72 -1.82 4.03 -19.25
C GLU A 72 -0.82 2.86 -19.23
N ARG A 73 -0.19 2.59 -18.07
CA ARG A 73 0.90 1.62 -18.02
C ARG A 73 0.39 0.18 -17.98
N SER A 74 0.57 -0.57 -19.05
CA SER A 74 0.13 -1.98 -19.15
C SER A 74 0.78 -2.92 -18.13
N SER A 75 1.99 -2.60 -17.66
CA SER A 75 2.71 -3.39 -16.65
C SER A 75 2.21 -3.21 -15.21
N VAL A 76 1.26 -2.29 -14.94
CA VAL A 76 0.62 -2.17 -13.63
C VAL A 76 -0.45 -3.24 -13.51
N THR A 77 -0.31 -4.17 -12.58
CA THR A 77 -1.25 -5.30 -12.39
C THR A 77 -2.34 -5.01 -11.37
N GLY A 78 -2.14 -4.09 -10.46
CA GLY A 78 -3.12 -3.72 -9.43
C GLY A 78 -2.63 -2.57 -8.56
N LEU A 79 -3.52 -2.04 -7.74
CA LEU A 79 -3.26 -0.95 -6.80
C LEU A 79 -3.46 -1.42 -5.36
N VAL A 80 -2.40 -1.35 -4.54
CA VAL A 80 -2.52 -1.48 -3.09
C VAL A 80 -2.60 -0.10 -2.47
N LEU A 81 -3.73 0.23 -1.87
CA LEU A 81 -3.99 1.55 -1.29
C LEU A 81 -3.95 1.48 0.24
N ILE A 82 -3.02 2.22 0.84
CA ILE A 82 -2.85 2.26 2.29
C ILE A 82 -3.64 3.43 2.86
N MET A 83 -4.64 3.14 3.70
CA MET A 83 -5.43 4.12 4.42
C MET A 83 -5.21 3.96 5.93
N ASP A 84 -5.17 5.06 6.67
CA ASP A 84 -5.21 5.00 8.14
C ASP A 84 -6.62 4.57 8.59
N ALA A 85 -6.73 3.45 9.29
CA ALA A 85 -8.02 2.89 9.69
C ALA A 85 -8.88 3.84 10.55
N ARG A 86 -8.26 4.82 11.21
CA ARG A 86 -8.95 5.82 12.02
C ARG A 86 -9.62 6.93 11.20
N HIS A 87 -9.15 7.13 9.96
CA HIS A 87 -9.61 8.19 9.05
C HIS A 87 -9.49 7.71 7.60
N PRO A 88 -10.21 6.64 7.21
CA PRO A 88 -10.17 6.11 5.85
C PRO A 88 -11.03 6.94 4.91
N MET A 89 -10.95 6.65 3.62
CA MET A 89 -11.78 7.24 2.57
C MET A 89 -11.76 8.78 2.58
N THR A 90 -10.57 9.36 2.79
CA THR A 90 -10.41 10.80 2.62
C THR A 90 -10.61 11.18 1.14
N GLU A 91 -10.90 12.45 0.85
CA GLU A 91 -11.04 12.96 -0.53
C GLU A 91 -9.89 12.53 -1.44
N LEU A 92 -8.66 12.52 -0.91
CA LEU A 92 -7.48 12.09 -1.65
C LEU A 92 -7.42 10.57 -1.88
N ASP A 93 -7.94 9.78 -0.95
CA ASP A 93 -8.06 8.32 -1.12
C ASP A 93 -9.10 8.02 -2.21
N ILE A 94 -10.24 8.73 -2.18
CA ILE A 94 -11.30 8.66 -3.18
C ILE A 94 -10.77 9.05 -4.55
N THR A 95 -10.10 10.18 -4.66
CA THR A 95 -9.48 10.65 -5.91
C THR A 95 -8.54 9.59 -6.50
N MET A 96 -7.74 8.93 -5.67
CA MET A 96 -6.82 7.88 -6.13
C MET A 96 -7.58 6.64 -6.66
N ILE A 97 -8.68 6.26 -6.01
CA ILE A 97 -9.53 5.16 -6.49
C ILE A 97 -10.16 5.54 -7.82
N ASP A 98 -10.73 6.74 -7.93
CA ASP A 98 -11.41 7.23 -9.12
C ASP A 98 -10.44 7.35 -10.33
N TRP A 99 -9.19 7.72 -10.10
CA TRP A 99 -8.16 7.73 -11.15
C TRP A 99 -7.76 6.33 -11.62
N PHE A 100 -7.77 5.34 -10.71
CA PHE A 100 -7.33 3.98 -11.05
C PHE A 100 -8.47 3.11 -11.58
N SER A 101 -9.70 3.34 -11.14
CA SER A 101 -10.88 2.54 -11.49
C SER A 101 -11.08 2.34 -13.00
N PRO A 102 -10.86 3.36 -13.89
CA PRO A 102 -11.01 3.17 -15.33
C PRO A 102 -10.06 2.12 -15.94
N SER A 103 -8.99 1.77 -15.24
CA SER A 103 -8.06 0.72 -15.69
C SER A 103 -8.65 -0.69 -15.62
N ALA A 104 -9.78 -0.87 -14.95
CA ALA A 104 -10.43 -2.16 -14.66
C ALA A 104 -9.52 -3.19 -13.94
N ARG A 105 -8.43 -2.72 -13.32
CA ARG A 105 -7.49 -3.56 -12.58
C ARG A 105 -7.85 -3.61 -11.10
N PRO A 106 -7.46 -4.67 -10.37
CA PRO A 106 -7.85 -4.85 -8.98
C PRO A 106 -7.28 -3.75 -8.06
N VAL A 107 -8.12 -3.34 -7.10
CA VAL A 107 -7.75 -2.46 -5.98
C VAL A 107 -7.83 -3.24 -4.69
N HIS A 108 -6.79 -3.16 -3.87
CA HIS A 108 -6.77 -3.75 -2.54
C HIS A 108 -6.45 -2.68 -1.49
N VAL A 109 -7.37 -2.45 -0.56
CA VAL A 109 -7.23 -1.47 0.51
C VAL A 109 -6.69 -2.14 1.76
N LEU A 110 -5.58 -1.62 2.29
CA LEU A 110 -5.06 -1.96 3.60
C LEU A 110 -5.43 -0.86 4.60
N LEU A 111 -6.34 -1.17 5.51
CA LEU A 111 -6.71 -0.30 6.63
C LEU A 111 -5.63 -0.39 7.70
N SER A 112 -4.60 0.44 7.54
CA SER A 112 -3.41 0.45 8.38
C SER A 112 -3.70 0.95 9.79
N LYS A 113 -2.82 0.61 10.75
CA LYS A 113 -2.97 1.00 12.17
C LYS A 113 -4.27 0.48 12.80
N ALA A 114 -4.79 -0.65 12.33
CA ALA A 114 -5.98 -1.27 12.88
C ALA A 114 -5.83 -1.61 14.38
N ASP A 115 -4.59 -1.78 14.86
CA ASP A 115 -4.25 -1.94 16.28
C ASP A 115 -4.60 -0.74 17.16
N LYS A 116 -4.96 0.39 16.57
CA LYS A 116 -5.41 1.61 17.28
C LYS A 116 -6.93 1.71 17.43
N LEU A 117 -7.67 0.76 16.92
CA LEU A 117 -9.12 0.67 17.00
C LEU A 117 -9.51 -0.51 17.91
N THR A 118 -10.67 -0.40 18.53
CA THR A 118 -11.32 -1.57 19.14
C THR A 118 -11.77 -2.54 18.05
N ARG A 119 -12.04 -3.80 18.43
CA ARG A 119 -12.52 -4.81 17.49
C ARG A 119 -13.84 -4.41 16.80
N SER A 120 -14.73 -3.73 17.53
CA SER A 120 -15.99 -3.25 16.98
C SER A 120 -15.78 -2.15 15.97
N GLU A 121 -15.03 -1.11 16.32
CA GLU A 121 -14.69 -0.01 15.42
C GLU A 121 -14.00 -0.51 14.15
N ALA A 122 -13.01 -1.41 14.29
CA ALA A 122 -12.28 -1.96 13.16
C ALA A 122 -13.20 -2.70 12.16
N ARG A 123 -14.15 -3.50 12.66
CA ARG A 123 -15.13 -4.22 11.82
C ARG A 123 -16.11 -3.27 11.13
N THR A 124 -16.59 -2.25 11.85
CA THR A 124 -17.47 -1.23 11.28
C THR A 124 -16.75 -0.47 10.19
N THR A 125 -15.56 0.04 10.47
CA THR A 125 -14.71 0.76 9.51
C THR A 125 -14.44 -0.10 8.25
N GLN A 126 -14.11 -1.38 8.43
CA GLN A 126 -13.86 -2.26 7.30
C GLN A 126 -15.08 -2.41 6.41
N ARG A 127 -16.26 -2.64 7.00
CA ARG A 127 -17.53 -2.77 6.26
C ARG A 127 -17.88 -1.49 5.49
N ASP A 128 -17.75 -0.33 6.15
CA ASP A 128 -18.09 0.96 5.56
C ASP A 128 -17.17 1.29 4.37
N VAL A 129 -15.88 1.00 4.52
CA VAL A 129 -14.90 1.17 3.43
C VAL A 129 -15.16 0.18 2.30
N GLU A 130 -15.49 -1.06 2.60
CA GLU A 130 -15.82 -2.08 1.59
C GLU A 130 -17.04 -1.66 0.77
N GLN A 131 -18.11 -1.19 1.42
CA GLN A 131 -19.30 -0.69 0.74
C GLN A 131 -18.97 0.49 -0.20
N GLN A 132 -18.20 1.47 0.26
CA GLN A 132 -17.79 2.61 -0.55
C GLN A 132 -16.86 2.20 -1.71
N LEU A 133 -15.94 1.26 -1.47
CA LEU A 133 -15.03 0.77 -2.49
C LEU A 133 -15.79 0.04 -3.61
N GLN A 134 -16.77 -0.81 -3.27
CA GLN A 134 -17.57 -1.53 -4.26
C GLN A 134 -18.33 -0.61 -5.22
N GLN A 135 -18.76 0.56 -4.75
CA GLN A 135 -19.42 1.56 -5.59
C GLN A 135 -18.48 2.22 -6.61
N ARG A 136 -17.17 2.32 -6.31
CA ARG A 136 -16.17 3.05 -7.11
C ARG A 136 -15.26 2.13 -7.92
N ALA A 137 -14.90 1.02 -7.35
CA ALA A 137 -14.05 0.00 -7.96
C ALA A 137 -14.64 -1.39 -7.68
N PRO A 138 -15.65 -1.81 -8.45
CA PRO A 138 -16.26 -3.14 -8.30
C PRO A 138 -15.21 -4.24 -8.34
N GLY A 139 -15.32 -5.20 -7.40
CA GLY A 139 -14.32 -6.27 -7.24
C GLY A 139 -13.08 -5.87 -6.43
N GLY A 140 -12.99 -4.63 -5.97
CA GLY A 140 -11.99 -4.21 -4.99
C GLY A 140 -12.16 -4.94 -3.66
N SER A 141 -11.08 -5.08 -2.90
CA SER A 141 -11.06 -5.77 -1.61
C SER A 141 -10.47 -4.92 -0.50
N VAL A 142 -10.89 -5.17 0.73
CA VAL A 142 -10.48 -4.41 1.92
C VAL A 142 -10.07 -5.37 3.02
N GLN A 143 -9.00 -5.07 3.73
CA GLN A 143 -8.62 -5.79 4.94
C GLN A 143 -8.08 -4.86 6.04
N LEU A 144 -8.18 -5.32 7.27
CA LEU A 144 -7.49 -4.72 8.40
C LEU A 144 -6.00 -5.05 8.32
N PHE A 145 -5.17 -4.09 8.71
CA PHE A 145 -3.72 -4.25 8.65
C PHE A 145 -3.02 -3.51 9.79
N SER A 146 -2.03 -4.15 10.39
CA SER A 146 -1.13 -3.49 11.35
C SER A 146 0.32 -3.90 11.10
N SER A 147 1.16 -2.93 10.79
CA SER A 147 2.61 -3.15 10.73
C SER A 147 3.23 -3.40 12.11
N ALA A 148 2.58 -2.94 13.19
CA ALA A 148 3.08 -3.06 14.55
C ALA A 148 2.84 -4.47 15.12
N THR A 149 1.62 -4.98 15.01
CA THR A 149 1.23 -6.33 15.47
C THR A 149 1.45 -7.40 14.41
N ARG A 150 1.66 -6.98 13.16
CA ARG A 150 1.76 -7.81 11.95
C ARG A 150 0.45 -8.47 11.52
N ASP A 151 -0.66 -8.05 12.08
CA ASP A 151 -1.97 -8.54 11.69
C ASP A 151 -2.29 -8.17 10.24
N GLY A 152 -2.81 -9.12 9.47
CA GLY A 152 -3.16 -8.95 8.07
C GLY A 152 -1.99 -8.99 7.07
N VAL A 153 -0.73 -9.17 7.53
CA VAL A 153 0.43 -9.21 6.63
C VAL A 153 0.36 -10.39 5.68
N ASP A 154 0.13 -11.59 6.20
CA ASP A 154 0.07 -12.82 5.38
C ASP A 154 -1.10 -12.76 4.37
N GLN A 155 -2.25 -12.17 4.77
CA GLN A 155 -3.39 -11.98 3.87
C GLN A 155 -3.05 -11.00 2.73
N ALA A 156 -2.42 -9.88 3.04
CA ALA A 156 -2.01 -8.91 2.03
C ALA A 156 -0.95 -9.49 1.08
N GLN A 157 -0.03 -10.30 1.59
CA GLN A 157 0.96 -11.00 0.77
C GLN A 157 0.28 -11.95 -0.21
N ARG A 158 -0.71 -12.76 0.23
CA ARG A 158 -1.48 -13.65 -0.67
C ARG A 158 -2.13 -12.89 -1.81
N VAL A 159 -2.81 -11.78 -1.51
CA VAL A 159 -3.46 -10.96 -2.54
C VAL A 159 -2.45 -10.44 -3.56
N ILE A 160 -1.36 -9.85 -3.08
CA ILE A 160 -0.33 -9.27 -3.96
C ILE A 160 0.38 -10.35 -4.79
N CYS A 161 0.78 -11.46 -4.16
CA CYS A 161 1.44 -12.55 -4.87
C CYS A 161 0.52 -13.21 -5.90
N GLY A 162 -0.78 -13.33 -5.59
CA GLY A 162 -1.78 -13.83 -6.53
C GLY A 162 -1.90 -12.93 -7.78
N TRP A 163 -1.86 -11.62 -7.63
CA TRP A 163 -1.88 -10.70 -8.78
C TRP A 163 -0.62 -10.77 -9.64
N LEU A 164 0.52 -11.06 -9.00
CA LEU A 164 1.82 -11.09 -9.66
C LEU A 164 2.19 -12.49 -10.21
N GLY A 165 1.41 -13.52 -9.88
CA GLY A 165 1.74 -14.90 -10.24
C GLY A 165 3.07 -15.39 -9.62
N VAL A 166 3.45 -14.84 -8.45
CA VAL A 166 4.67 -15.22 -7.75
C VAL A 166 4.35 -16.05 -6.50
N PRO A 167 5.27 -16.95 -6.06
CA PRO A 167 5.08 -17.71 -4.84
C PRO A 167 4.91 -16.82 -3.60
N GLU A 168 4.04 -17.23 -2.69
CA GLU A 168 3.91 -16.58 -1.40
C GLU A 168 5.19 -16.73 -0.58
N PRO A 169 5.63 -15.69 0.14
CA PRO A 169 6.71 -15.82 1.09
C PRO A 169 6.29 -16.73 2.25
N PRO A 170 7.23 -17.37 2.95
CA PRO A 170 6.91 -18.19 4.11
C PRO A 170 6.19 -17.33 5.18
N PRO A 171 5.25 -17.93 5.96
CA PRO A 171 4.48 -17.20 6.96
C PRO A 171 5.37 -16.39 7.91
N VAL A 172 5.01 -15.13 8.09
CA VAL A 172 5.82 -14.16 8.84
C VAL A 172 6.05 -14.58 10.30
N ARG A 173 5.17 -15.38 10.88
CA ARG A 173 5.33 -15.91 12.26
C ARG A 173 6.48 -16.91 12.41
N ALA A 174 6.85 -17.60 11.32
CA ALA A 174 7.92 -18.61 11.32
C ALA A 174 9.30 -18.03 10.97
N ALA A 175 9.38 -16.87 10.28
CA ALA A 175 10.60 -16.37 9.65
C ALA A 175 11.40 -15.35 10.48
N PHE A 176 10.98 -14.96 11.67
CA PHE A 176 11.65 -13.88 12.39
C PHE A 176 12.56 -14.39 13.52
N LYS A 177 13.73 -14.96 13.16
CA LYS A 177 14.94 -14.92 14.00
C LYS A 177 15.73 -13.68 13.58
N PRO A 178 15.94 -12.67 14.46
CA PRO A 178 16.75 -11.50 14.08
C PRO A 178 18.18 -11.96 13.81
N GLY A 179 18.60 -11.90 12.56
CA GLY A 179 20.00 -12.03 12.20
C GLY A 179 20.40 -13.02 11.10
N LYS A 180 19.57 -13.98 10.66
CA LYS A 180 20.05 -15.02 9.71
C LYS A 180 19.31 -15.15 8.37
N ASP A 181 18.05 -14.77 8.25
CA ASP A 181 17.30 -15.03 7.02
C ASP A 181 16.89 -13.73 6.31
N ARG A 182 17.59 -13.40 5.24
CA ARG A 182 17.11 -12.41 4.26
C ARG A 182 16.13 -13.12 3.33
N PRO A 183 14.87 -12.67 3.21
CA PRO A 183 14.00 -13.19 2.15
C PRO A 183 14.66 -12.90 0.80
N HIS A 184 15.01 -13.92 0.05
CA HIS A 184 15.73 -13.85 -1.23
C HIS A 184 14.90 -13.23 -2.37
N TRP A 185 13.64 -12.92 -2.10
CA TRP A 185 12.68 -12.47 -3.11
C TRP A 185 12.51 -10.94 -3.20
N VAL A 186 13.17 -10.16 -2.34
CA VAL A 186 13.09 -8.69 -2.38
C VAL A 186 14.47 -8.06 -2.39
N ASP A 187 14.88 -7.50 -3.52
CA ASP A 187 16.07 -6.66 -3.64
C ASP A 187 15.74 -5.25 -4.14
N ARG A 188 16.45 -4.25 -3.61
CA ARG A 188 16.37 -2.88 -4.07
C ARG A 188 17.27 -2.72 -5.29
N LYS A 189 16.72 -2.35 -6.45
CA LYS A 189 17.55 -1.79 -7.52
C LYS A 189 18.08 -0.43 -7.09
N LYS A 190 19.37 -0.23 -7.17
CA LYS A 190 20.01 1.08 -7.05
C LYS A 190 19.75 1.89 -8.30
#